data_1c8876c7055d6f590a6d8301c1707d9b
#
_entry.id   1c8876c7055d6f590a6d8301c1707d9b
#
_cell.length_a   1.000
_cell.length_b   1.000
_cell.length_c   1.000
_cell.angle_alpha   90.00
_cell.angle_beta   90.00
_cell.angle_gamma   90.00
#
_symmetry.space_group_name_H-M   'P 1'
#
loop_
_entity.id
_entity.type
_entity.pdbx_description
1 polymer ?
#
loop_
_entity_poly.entity_id
_entity_poly.type
_entity_poly.pdbx_seq_one_letter_code
_entity_poly.pdbx_strand_id
1 'polypeptide(L)' 'MQVDYTKLWARYKEMGYKNKTDLIEMAGISTNILAKLTKGEFISMDSIQRICKALNCDVGDICVINKVEGAE' A
#
# COMPACT_ATOMS: atom_id res chain seq x y z
N MET A 1 -11.76 2.38 -7.76
CA MET A 1 -10.79 2.07 -6.68
C MET A 1 -11.13 2.90 -5.45
N GLN A 2 -11.07 2.28 -4.29
CA GLN A 2 -11.39 2.94 -3.01
C GLN A 2 -10.20 3.69 -2.44
N VAL A 3 -9.01 3.17 -2.68
CA VAL A 3 -7.77 3.73 -2.17
C VAL A 3 -6.76 3.85 -3.30
N ASP A 4 -6.03 4.95 -3.31
CA ASP A 4 -4.96 5.14 -4.28
C ASP A 4 -3.62 4.83 -3.61
N TYR A 5 -2.97 3.78 -4.09
CA TYR A 5 -1.68 3.33 -3.58
C TYR A 5 -0.51 3.71 -4.50
N THR A 6 -0.71 4.66 -5.40
CA THR A 6 0.33 5.09 -6.34
C THR A 6 1.61 5.49 -5.62
N LYS A 7 1.48 6.21 -4.51
CA LYS A 7 2.62 6.65 -3.73
C LYS A 7 3.41 5.47 -3.16
N LEU A 8 2.70 4.43 -2.74
CA LEU A 8 3.33 3.21 -2.23
C LEU A 8 4.23 2.59 -3.28
N TRP A 9 3.69 2.40 -4.48
CA TRP A 9 4.43 1.76 -5.56
C TRP A 9 5.59 2.62 -6.05
N ALA A 10 5.43 3.94 -6.08
CA ALA A 10 6.50 4.86 -6.43
C ALA A 10 7.67 4.74 -5.46
N ARG A 11 7.36 4.74 -4.16
CA ARG A 11 8.39 4.62 -3.12
C ARG A 11 9.06 3.25 -3.16
N TYR A 12 8.26 2.21 -3.38
CA TYR A 12 8.76 0.84 -3.50
C TYR A 12 9.77 0.71 -4.65
N LYS A 13 9.46 1.32 -5.80
CA LYS A 13 10.36 1.36 -6.95
C LYS A 13 11.65 2.12 -6.65
N GLU A 14 11.53 3.24 -5.94
CA GLU A 14 12.69 4.06 -5.56
C GLU A 14 13.67 3.27 -4.71
N MET A 15 13.18 2.29 -3.95
CA MET A 15 14.02 1.43 -3.13
C MET A 15 14.70 0.31 -3.94
N GLY A 16 14.43 0.25 -5.23
CA GLY A 16 15.09 -0.70 -6.13
C GLY A 16 14.35 -2.01 -6.34
N TYR A 17 13.15 -2.15 -5.80
CA TYR A 17 12.36 -3.37 -5.96
C TYR A 17 11.58 -3.32 -7.27
N LYS A 18 11.56 -4.44 -7.98
CA LYS A 18 10.88 -4.55 -9.28
C LYS A 18 9.63 -5.42 -9.21
N ASN A 19 9.63 -6.41 -8.34
CA ASN A 19 8.51 -7.35 -8.21
C ASN A 19 7.67 -6.99 -7.00
N LYS A 20 6.36 -6.86 -7.20
CA LYS A 20 5.43 -6.55 -6.11
C LYS A 20 5.38 -7.66 -5.07
N THR A 21 5.65 -8.91 -5.48
CA THR A 21 5.64 -10.06 -4.57
C THR A 21 6.70 -9.98 -3.48
N ASP A 22 7.79 -9.26 -3.73
CA ASP A 22 8.83 -9.09 -2.72
C ASP A 22 8.32 -8.34 -1.50
N LEU A 23 7.27 -7.55 -1.67
CA LEU A 23 6.66 -6.81 -0.57
C LEU A 23 6.05 -7.75 0.47
N ILE A 24 5.61 -8.94 0.06
CA ILE A 24 5.06 -9.93 0.97
C ILE A 24 6.08 -10.30 2.06
N GLU A 25 7.29 -10.63 1.66
CA GLU A 25 8.35 -10.98 2.61
C GLU A 25 8.83 -9.75 3.38
N MET A 26 9.01 -8.65 2.67
CA MET A 26 9.55 -7.43 3.21
C MET A 26 8.67 -6.83 4.30
N ALA A 27 7.37 -6.81 4.08
CA ALA A 27 6.41 -6.23 5.01
C ALA A 27 5.71 -7.27 5.91
N GLY A 28 5.87 -8.56 5.61
CA GLY A 28 5.20 -9.61 6.36
C GLY A 28 3.70 -9.62 6.15
N ILE A 29 3.26 -9.34 4.93
CA ILE A 29 1.84 -9.35 4.56
C ILE A 29 1.52 -10.62 3.78
N SER A 30 0.22 -10.89 3.62
CA SER A 30 -0.23 -12.06 2.87
C SER A 30 -0.44 -11.75 1.40
N THR A 31 -0.59 -12.80 0.60
CA THR A 31 -0.91 -12.67 -0.83
C THR A 31 -2.23 -11.93 -1.02
N ASN A 32 -3.21 -12.19 -0.14
CA ASN A 32 -4.50 -11.50 -0.18
C ASN A 32 -4.35 -9.99 0.01
N ILE A 33 -3.48 -9.59 0.93
CA ILE A 33 -3.21 -8.18 1.18
C ILE A 33 -2.59 -7.54 -0.07
N LEU A 34 -1.64 -8.23 -0.68
CA LEU A 34 -1.01 -7.73 -1.90
C LEU A 34 -2.04 -7.57 -3.02
N ALA A 35 -2.95 -8.53 -3.17
CA ALA A 35 -4.01 -8.46 -4.17
C ALA A 35 -4.90 -7.23 -3.94
N LYS A 36 -5.24 -6.95 -2.68
CA LYS A 36 -6.05 -5.77 -2.34
C LYS A 36 -5.32 -4.47 -2.65
N LEU A 37 -4.02 -4.42 -2.38
CA LEU A 37 -3.20 -3.26 -2.72
C LEU A 37 -3.21 -3.01 -4.22
N THR A 38 -3.10 -4.07 -5.01
CA THR A 38 -3.10 -3.97 -6.47
C THR A 38 -4.45 -3.48 -7.00
N LYS A 39 -5.54 -3.87 -6.34
CA LYS A 39 -6.90 -3.49 -6.74
C LYS A 39 -7.35 -2.15 -6.16
N GLY A 40 -6.59 -1.57 -5.26
CA GLY A 40 -6.97 -0.33 -4.61
C GLY A 40 -8.07 -0.50 -3.57
N GLU A 41 -8.07 -1.63 -2.88
CA GLU A 41 -9.04 -1.94 -1.82
C GLU A 41 -8.49 -1.59 -0.45
N PHE A 42 -9.38 -1.46 0.52
CA PHE A 42 -8.98 -1.21 1.91
C PHE A 42 -8.29 -2.43 2.51
N ILE A 43 -7.28 -2.16 3.31
CA ILE A 43 -6.60 -3.18 4.10
C ILE A 43 -6.58 -2.73 5.55
N SER A 44 -6.29 -3.63 6.47
CA SER A 44 -6.28 -3.31 7.89
C SER A 44 -5.15 -2.34 8.23
N MET A 45 -5.32 -1.58 9.31
CA MET A 45 -4.28 -0.68 9.78
C MET A 45 -3.04 -1.45 10.22
N ASP A 46 -3.21 -2.67 10.70
CA ASP A 46 -2.07 -3.53 11.04
C ASP A 46 -1.21 -3.80 9.81
N SER A 47 -1.86 -4.09 8.67
CA SER A 47 -1.14 -4.30 7.40
C SER A 47 -0.48 -3.01 6.93
N ILE A 48 -1.17 -1.89 7.05
CA ILE A 48 -0.62 -0.57 6.72
C ILE A 48 0.64 -0.30 7.55
N GLN A 49 0.58 -0.59 8.85
CA GLN A 49 1.73 -0.39 9.73
C GLN A 49 2.94 -1.21 9.29
N ARG A 50 2.71 -2.46 8.94
CA ARG A 50 3.78 -3.36 8.47
C ARG A 50 4.43 -2.84 7.20
N ILE A 51 3.63 -2.34 6.28
CA ILE A 51 4.13 -1.76 5.02
C ILE A 51 4.92 -0.48 5.29
N CYS A 52 4.37 0.40 6.11
CA CYS A 52 5.04 1.65 6.47
C CYS A 52 6.38 1.40 7.14
N LYS A 53 6.44 0.40 8.02
CA LYS A 53 7.67 0.04 8.71
C LYS A 53 8.71 -0.49 7.72
N ALA A 54 8.27 -1.32 6.78
CA ALA A 54 9.15 -1.90 5.75
C ALA A 54 9.71 -0.82 4.82
N LEU A 55 8.89 0.17 4.47
CA LEU A 55 9.27 1.24 3.56
C LEU A 55 9.80 2.49 4.28
N ASN A 56 9.85 2.43 5.61
CA ASN A 56 10.33 3.53 6.44
C ASN A 56 9.60 4.84 6.15
N CYS A 57 8.29 4.81 6.25
CA CYS A 57 7.44 5.96 5.92
C CYS A 57 6.17 5.95 6.77
N ASP A 58 5.32 6.94 6.56
CA ASP A 58 4.04 7.06 7.26
C ASP A 58 2.90 6.71 6.31
N VAL A 59 1.70 6.54 6.88
CA VAL A 59 0.51 6.15 6.09
C VAL A 59 0.22 7.13 4.96
N GLY A 60 0.39 8.43 5.20
CA GLY A 60 0.17 9.44 4.18
C GLY A 60 1.15 9.39 3.01
N ASP A 61 2.26 8.67 3.20
CA ASP A 61 3.28 8.51 2.16
C ASP A 61 2.99 7.36 1.22
N ILE A 62 2.02 6.49 1.57
CA ILE A 62 1.75 5.28 0.78
C ILE A 62 0.35 5.24 0.19
N CYS A 63 -0.61 5.95 0.76
CA CYS A 63 -1.98 5.88 0.26
C CYS A 63 -2.73 7.19 0.41
N VAL A 64 -3.74 7.34 -0.44
CA VAL A 64 -4.70 8.44 -0.40
C VAL A 64 -6.08 7.83 -0.55
N ILE A 65 -7.00 8.22 0.31
CA ILE A 65 -8.38 7.76 0.20
C ILE A 65 -9.06 8.55 -0.90
N ASN A 66 -9.61 7.83 -1.87
CA ASN A 66 -10.34 8.48 -2.96
C ASN A 66 -11.63 9.07 -2.43
N LYS A 67 -11.86 10.34 -2.75
CA LYS A 67 -13.11 10.98 -2.36
C LYS A 67 -14.23 10.48 -3.25
N VAL A 68 -15.36 10.18 -2.61
CA VAL A 68 -16.57 9.85 -3.34
C VAL A 68 -17.28 11.16 -3.68
N GLU A 69 -17.57 11.36 -4.94
CA GLU A 69 -18.23 12.57 -5.40
C GLU A 69 -19.58 12.71 -4.70
N GLY A 70 -19.84 13.90 -4.14
CA GLY A 70 -21.07 14.17 -3.40
C GLY A 70 -21.06 13.69 -1.95
N ALA A 71 -19.99 13.05 -1.51
CA ALA A 71 -19.86 12.61 -0.12
C ALA A 71 -19.42 13.77 0.77
N GLU A 72 -19.95 13.80 1.98
CA GLU A 72 -19.61 14.82 2.94
C GLU A 72 -18.81 14.23 4.10
#